data_42449624b5693a84f61c5243adbb99d3
#
_entry.id   42449624b5693a84f61c5243adbb99d3
#
_cell.length_a   1.000
_cell.length_b   1.000
_cell.length_c   1.000
_cell.angle_alpha   90.00
_cell.angle_beta   90.00
_cell.angle_gamma   90.00
#
_symmetry.space_group_name_H-M   'P 1'
#
loop_
_entity.id
_entity.type
_entity.pdbx_description
1 polymer ?
#
loop_
_entity_poly.entity_id
_entity_poly.type
_entity_poly.pdbx_seq_one_letter_code
_entity_poly.pdbx_strand_id
1 'polypeptide(L)'
;MSISEISFELTNACNLKCLHCLRQTIDSGHFPVDVFEKIITQAKVYGTPHIILTGGEPTLHPRLKEIIDIIVDNDYTYNIVTNGWHFERVLEILNQRLKRKKNLTGISLSIDGATEETHDKIRGPGSFRELMKTVSILKAHHMRFAFLITVNRINLHELEDVAKLSSAVGANYLFYAHMVPTQKTAATDMDLTPEEYRMVEAKVEEIKNFTKHEVLMSMGAYTPLKMFQCRTLTMSNLNFDYKARLTFCCLLSGYREDPSVPEAEIIADMRETDLDEGIALWMERIYQFNKDKLEYIRSGNWTEHDYFPCFYCKKYFGKINWLSRFPNHPWAKDIITEGLRIKS
;
A
#
# COMPACT_ATOMS: atom_id res chain seq x y z
N MET A 1 23.71 -6.13 -1.50
CA MET A 1 22.28 -5.87 -1.24
C MET A 1 21.60 -5.66 -2.57
N SER A 2 20.45 -6.27 -2.82
CA SER A 2 19.69 -6.06 -4.07
C SER A 2 18.29 -5.56 -3.70
N ILE A 3 17.94 -4.35 -4.16
CA ILE A 3 16.61 -3.77 -4.02
C ILE A 3 15.79 -4.27 -5.20
N SER A 4 14.68 -4.95 -4.95
CA SER A 4 13.82 -5.49 -6.00
C SER A 4 12.70 -4.53 -6.42
N GLU A 5 12.32 -3.60 -5.53
CA GLU A 5 11.18 -2.73 -5.74
C GLU A 5 11.37 -1.38 -5.06
N ILE A 6 10.93 -0.31 -5.70
CA ILE A 6 10.85 1.03 -5.11
C ILE A 6 9.45 1.58 -5.34
N SER A 7 8.76 1.94 -4.26
CA SER A 7 7.42 2.52 -4.29
C SER A 7 7.48 4.03 -4.02
N PHE A 8 6.85 4.82 -4.89
CA PHE A 8 6.72 6.26 -4.74
C PHE A 8 5.26 6.67 -4.58
N GLU A 9 4.95 7.35 -3.48
CA GLU A 9 3.71 8.10 -3.35
C GLU A 9 3.88 9.42 -4.11
N LEU A 10 3.47 9.46 -5.38
CA LEU A 10 3.69 10.62 -6.25
C LEU A 10 2.94 11.87 -5.80
N THR A 11 1.83 11.69 -5.13
CA THR A 11 0.99 12.78 -4.63
C THR A 11 0.09 12.29 -3.51
N ASN A 12 -0.37 13.18 -2.64
CA ASN A 12 -1.46 12.89 -1.73
C ASN A 12 -2.82 13.43 -2.25
N ALA A 13 -2.83 14.15 -3.38
CA ALA A 13 -4.07 14.53 -4.04
C ALA A 13 -4.80 13.29 -4.56
N CYS A 14 -6.11 13.23 -4.36
CA CYS A 14 -6.99 12.19 -4.86
C CYS A 14 -8.36 12.76 -5.22
N ASN A 15 -8.94 12.28 -6.31
CA ASN A 15 -10.30 12.63 -6.73
C ASN A 15 -11.39 11.85 -5.98
N LEU A 16 -11.02 10.85 -5.16
CA LEU A 16 -11.92 10.05 -4.33
C LEU A 16 -11.67 10.28 -2.84
N LYS A 17 -12.68 9.96 -2.02
CA LYS A 17 -12.62 10.01 -0.54
C LYS A 17 -13.05 8.67 0.06
N CYS A 18 -12.34 7.59 -0.32
CA CYS A 18 -12.68 6.23 0.11
C CYS A 18 -12.77 6.11 1.63
N LEU A 19 -13.70 5.30 2.12
CA LEU A 19 -13.96 5.15 3.56
C LEU A 19 -12.74 4.58 4.31
N HIS A 20 -12.01 3.64 3.71
CA HIS A 20 -10.84 2.97 4.30
C HIS A 20 -9.51 3.68 4.05
N CYS A 21 -9.51 4.84 3.37
CA CYS A 21 -8.26 5.45 2.91
C CYS A 21 -7.38 5.91 4.07
N LEU A 22 -6.14 5.42 4.11
CA LEU A 22 -5.10 5.87 5.03
C LEU A 22 -4.61 7.29 4.76
N ARG A 23 -4.68 7.72 3.49
CA ARG A 23 -4.03 8.94 2.99
C ARG A 23 -4.98 10.12 2.89
N GLN A 24 -6.00 10.17 3.72
CA GLN A 24 -6.86 11.34 3.83
C GLN A 24 -6.06 12.50 4.43
N THR A 25 -5.69 13.46 3.60
CA THR A 25 -4.85 14.58 4.02
C THR A 25 -5.55 15.90 3.81
N ILE A 26 -5.16 16.89 4.62
CA ILE A 26 -5.66 18.26 4.58
C ILE A 26 -4.94 19.05 3.48
N ASP A 27 -3.68 18.69 3.15
CA ASP A 27 -2.85 19.35 2.15
C ASP A 27 -2.77 18.56 0.84
N SER A 28 -2.55 19.25 -0.28
CA SER A 28 -2.26 18.64 -1.57
C SER A 28 -0.80 18.91 -1.93
N GLY A 29 0.00 17.85 -1.95
CA GLY A 29 1.42 17.90 -2.31
C GLY A 29 1.76 16.90 -3.40
N HIS A 30 2.86 17.17 -4.08
CA HIS A 30 3.38 16.32 -5.14
C HIS A 30 4.86 16.02 -4.89
N PHE A 31 5.27 14.82 -5.23
CA PHE A 31 6.68 14.42 -5.15
C PHE A 31 7.52 15.31 -6.07
N PRO A 32 8.60 15.94 -5.58
CA PRO A 32 9.48 16.76 -6.41
C PRO A 32 10.18 15.92 -7.47
N VAL A 33 10.09 16.32 -8.74
CA VAL A 33 10.60 15.51 -9.86
C VAL A 33 12.11 15.46 -9.91
N ASP A 34 12.80 16.50 -9.51
CA ASP A 34 14.25 16.56 -9.37
C ASP A 34 14.77 15.57 -8.33
N VAL A 35 14.09 15.46 -7.19
CA VAL A 35 14.43 14.45 -6.16
C VAL A 35 14.10 13.04 -6.65
N PHE A 36 13.00 12.87 -7.40
CA PHE A 36 12.65 11.61 -8.02
C PHE A 36 13.77 11.15 -8.98
N GLU A 37 14.24 12.03 -9.86
CA GLU A 37 15.32 11.75 -10.81
C GLU A 37 16.64 11.42 -10.08
N LYS A 38 16.99 12.16 -9.03
CA LYS A 38 18.13 11.88 -8.16
C LYS A 38 18.07 10.45 -7.62
N ILE A 39 16.94 10.04 -7.01
CA ILE A 39 16.76 8.71 -6.43
C ILE A 39 16.85 7.62 -7.51
N ILE A 40 16.16 7.78 -8.65
CA ILE A 40 16.16 6.82 -9.76
C ILE A 40 17.58 6.62 -10.30
N THR A 41 18.34 7.70 -10.44
CA THR A 41 19.72 7.64 -10.93
C THR A 41 20.66 6.94 -9.94
N GLN A 42 20.54 7.26 -8.66
CA GLN A 42 21.37 6.65 -7.60
C GLN A 42 20.99 5.16 -7.37
N ALA A 43 19.74 4.77 -7.61
CA ALA A 43 19.29 3.40 -7.41
C ALA A 43 19.95 2.37 -8.34
N LYS A 44 20.62 2.79 -9.41
CA LYS A 44 21.27 1.89 -10.40
C LYS A 44 22.32 0.95 -9.78
N VAL A 45 23.03 1.41 -8.76
CA VAL A 45 24.06 0.60 -8.09
C VAL A 45 23.47 -0.56 -7.28
N TYR A 46 22.17 -0.50 -6.96
CA TYR A 46 21.44 -1.55 -6.23
C TYR A 46 20.70 -2.54 -7.14
N GLY A 47 20.89 -2.45 -8.45
CA GLY A 47 20.25 -3.29 -9.46
C GLY A 47 19.24 -2.51 -10.31
N THR A 48 18.26 -3.22 -10.86
CA THR A 48 17.15 -2.64 -11.64
C THR A 48 15.83 -2.88 -10.93
N PRO A 49 15.54 -2.18 -9.83
CA PRO A 49 14.31 -2.38 -9.11
C PRO A 49 13.09 -2.05 -9.98
N HIS A 50 11.98 -2.72 -9.69
CA HIS A 50 10.70 -2.39 -10.27
C HIS A 50 10.12 -1.14 -9.57
N ILE A 51 9.65 -0.17 -10.35
CA ILE A 51 9.11 1.09 -9.81
C ILE A 51 7.60 1.01 -9.68
N ILE A 52 7.07 1.25 -8.48
CA ILE A 52 5.63 1.33 -8.22
C ILE A 52 5.24 2.81 -8.05
N LEU A 53 4.36 3.27 -8.91
CA LEU A 53 3.76 4.60 -8.82
C LEU A 53 2.42 4.51 -8.09
N THR A 54 2.34 5.16 -6.93
CA THR A 54 1.16 5.15 -6.05
C THR A 54 0.97 6.52 -5.40
N GLY A 55 0.17 6.62 -4.33
CA GLY A 55 -0.05 7.84 -3.56
C GLY A 55 -1.51 8.02 -3.17
N GLY A 56 -2.05 9.23 -3.31
CA GLY A 56 -3.49 9.47 -3.37
C GLY A 56 -4.01 8.87 -4.68
N GLU A 57 -3.99 9.65 -5.75
CA GLU A 57 -4.17 9.14 -7.12
C GLU A 57 -2.97 9.60 -7.97
N PRO A 58 -2.04 8.71 -8.32
CA PRO A 58 -0.79 9.08 -9.00
C PRO A 58 -1.01 9.73 -10.37
N THR A 59 -2.13 9.43 -11.03
CA THR A 59 -2.48 10.01 -12.32
C THR A 59 -2.80 11.52 -12.24
N LEU A 60 -3.02 12.05 -11.04
CA LEU A 60 -3.20 13.48 -10.79
C LEU A 60 -1.89 14.26 -10.66
N HIS A 61 -0.75 13.57 -10.61
CA HIS A 61 0.54 14.28 -10.58
C HIS A 61 0.72 15.13 -11.83
N PRO A 62 0.99 16.46 -11.72
CA PRO A 62 1.02 17.35 -12.87
C PRO A 62 2.12 17.00 -13.88
N ARG A 63 3.24 16.45 -13.40
CA ARG A 63 4.40 16.06 -14.20
C ARG A 63 4.52 14.54 -14.36
N LEU A 64 3.40 13.79 -14.36
CA LEU A 64 3.40 12.31 -14.49
C LEU A 64 4.15 11.84 -15.74
N LYS A 65 3.98 12.53 -16.86
CA LYS A 65 4.68 12.23 -18.12
C LYS A 65 6.19 12.22 -17.94
N GLU A 66 6.72 13.23 -17.27
CA GLU A 66 8.16 13.39 -17.04
C GLU A 66 8.70 12.32 -16.08
N ILE A 67 7.95 12.01 -15.02
CA ILE A 67 8.28 10.92 -14.10
C ILE A 67 8.40 9.59 -14.86
N ILE A 68 7.44 9.29 -15.75
CA ILE A 68 7.49 8.08 -16.57
C ILE A 68 8.70 8.12 -17.52
N ASP A 69 9.03 9.28 -18.11
CA ASP A 69 10.20 9.42 -18.96
C ASP A 69 11.50 9.14 -18.19
N ILE A 70 11.66 9.70 -16.99
CA ILE A 70 12.83 9.42 -16.12
C ILE A 70 12.97 7.92 -15.86
N ILE A 71 11.88 7.21 -15.54
CA ILE A 71 11.89 5.77 -15.30
C ILE A 71 12.40 5.01 -16.53
N VAL A 72 11.79 5.27 -17.69
CA VAL A 72 12.09 4.50 -18.90
C VAL A 72 13.45 4.88 -19.51
N ASP A 73 13.91 6.10 -19.32
CA ASP A 73 15.23 6.54 -19.78
C ASP A 73 16.36 5.92 -18.95
N ASN A 74 16.05 5.54 -17.72
CA ASN A 74 16.96 4.77 -16.86
C ASN A 74 16.77 3.25 -16.99
N ASP A 75 16.00 2.76 -17.97
CA ASP A 75 15.74 1.34 -18.27
C ASP A 75 15.02 0.55 -17.16
N TYR A 76 14.30 1.24 -16.27
CA TYR A 76 13.48 0.57 -15.26
C TYR A 76 12.13 0.16 -15.83
N THR A 77 11.56 -0.89 -15.24
CA THR A 77 10.16 -1.25 -15.43
C THR A 77 9.30 -0.61 -14.33
N TYR A 78 8.02 -0.42 -14.63
CA TYR A 78 7.11 0.20 -13.65
C TYR A 78 5.68 -0.32 -13.77
N ASN A 79 4.90 -0.10 -12.69
CA ASN A 79 3.45 -0.18 -12.73
C ASN A 79 2.82 1.06 -12.08
N ILE A 80 1.52 1.25 -12.31
CA ILE A 80 0.73 2.34 -11.74
C ILE A 80 -0.42 1.72 -10.93
N VAL A 81 -0.52 2.11 -9.65
CA VAL A 81 -1.65 1.76 -8.78
C VAL A 81 -2.64 2.91 -8.84
N THR A 82 -3.82 2.69 -9.40
CA THR A 82 -4.81 3.75 -9.66
C THR A 82 -6.23 3.31 -9.30
N ASN A 83 -7.08 4.29 -9.02
CA ASN A 83 -8.52 4.07 -8.88
C ASN A 83 -9.25 3.89 -10.23
N GLY A 84 -8.53 4.07 -11.34
CA GLY A 84 -9.04 3.91 -12.70
C GLY A 84 -9.77 5.13 -13.28
N TRP A 85 -9.96 6.20 -12.51
CA TRP A 85 -10.66 7.39 -12.98
C TRP A 85 -9.80 8.18 -13.99
N HIS A 86 -10.40 8.64 -15.08
CA HIS A 86 -9.71 9.43 -16.12
C HIS A 86 -8.49 8.75 -16.76
N PHE A 87 -8.55 7.44 -16.97
CA PHE A 87 -7.43 6.65 -17.49
C PHE A 87 -7.01 7.05 -18.93
N GLU A 88 -7.90 7.69 -19.70
CA GLU A 88 -7.61 8.19 -21.04
C GLU A 88 -6.37 9.10 -21.06
N ARG A 89 -6.20 9.94 -20.04
CA ARG A 89 -5.00 10.79 -19.90
C ARG A 89 -3.72 9.97 -19.78
N VAL A 90 -3.76 8.88 -19.02
CA VAL A 90 -2.62 7.95 -18.90
C VAL A 90 -2.34 7.29 -20.23
N LEU A 91 -3.38 6.84 -20.93
CA LEU A 91 -3.25 6.21 -22.23
C LEU A 91 -2.63 7.16 -23.27
N GLU A 92 -3.02 8.45 -23.28
CA GLU A 92 -2.41 9.48 -24.12
C GLU A 92 -0.91 9.61 -23.85
N ILE A 93 -0.50 9.71 -22.58
CA ILE A 93 0.92 9.75 -22.18
C ILE A 93 1.66 8.51 -22.69
N LEU A 94 1.10 7.33 -22.51
CA LEU A 94 1.71 6.06 -22.92
C LEU A 94 1.84 5.96 -24.45
N ASN A 95 0.87 6.48 -25.22
CA ASN A 95 0.87 6.43 -26.67
C ASN A 95 1.91 7.33 -27.33
N GLN A 96 2.37 8.39 -26.65
CA GLN A 96 3.34 9.34 -27.23
C GLN A 96 4.75 8.75 -27.37
N ARG A 97 5.08 7.65 -26.67
CA ARG A 97 6.41 7.05 -26.71
C ARG A 97 6.35 5.55 -26.45
N LEU A 98 6.77 4.75 -27.43
CA LEU A 98 6.70 3.27 -27.34
C LEU A 98 7.41 2.71 -26.09
N LYS A 99 8.56 3.30 -25.69
CA LYS A 99 9.33 2.85 -24.51
C LYS A 99 8.52 2.92 -23.23
N ARG A 100 7.59 3.89 -23.09
CA ARG A 100 6.69 3.99 -21.91
C ARG A 100 5.78 2.77 -21.81
N LYS A 101 5.19 2.30 -22.91
CA LYS A 101 4.39 1.06 -22.92
C LYS A 101 5.23 -0.20 -22.70
N LYS A 102 6.40 -0.27 -23.34
CA LYS A 102 7.27 -1.45 -23.28
C LYS A 102 7.75 -1.71 -21.85
N ASN A 103 8.04 -0.66 -21.09
CA ASN A 103 8.52 -0.78 -19.70
C ASN A 103 7.40 -0.82 -18.66
N LEU A 104 6.15 -0.58 -19.06
CA LEU A 104 4.98 -0.73 -18.19
C LEU A 104 4.66 -2.23 -18.03
N THR A 105 4.72 -2.75 -16.83
CA THR A 105 4.43 -4.16 -16.53
C THR A 105 2.94 -4.43 -16.40
N GLY A 106 2.15 -3.42 -16.04
CA GLY A 106 0.71 -3.49 -15.92
C GLY A 106 0.12 -2.33 -15.13
N ILE A 107 -1.19 -2.28 -15.05
CA ILE A 107 -1.97 -1.33 -14.26
C ILE A 107 -2.62 -2.08 -13.10
N SER A 108 -2.39 -1.62 -11.88
CA SER A 108 -3.03 -2.16 -10.68
C SER A 108 -4.27 -1.31 -10.36
N LEU A 109 -5.44 -1.86 -10.61
CA LEU A 109 -6.72 -1.21 -10.42
C LEU A 109 -7.29 -1.51 -9.04
N SER A 110 -7.66 -0.46 -8.34
CA SER A 110 -8.28 -0.59 -7.03
C SER A 110 -9.77 -0.95 -7.15
N ILE A 111 -10.16 -2.12 -6.64
CA ILE A 111 -11.55 -2.60 -6.59
C ILE A 111 -11.92 -2.93 -5.16
N ASP A 112 -13.13 -2.57 -4.70
CA ASP A 112 -13.58 -2.91 -3.35
C ASP A 112 -14.97 -3.56 -3.31
N GLY A 113 -15.48 -3.98 -4.46
CA GLY A 113 -16.71 -4.76 -4.58
C GLY A 113 -16.86 -5.35 -5.97
N ALA A 114 -17.59 -6.45 -6.09
CA ALA A 114 -17.97 -7.07 -7.36
C ALA A 114 -19.17 -6.36 -8.00
N THR A 115 -19.90 -5.58 -7.20
CA THR A 115 -21.09 -4.83 -7.61
C THR A 115 -20.84 -3.34 -7.49
N GLU A 116 -21.58 -2.52 -8.26
CA GLU A 116 -21.57 -1.07 -8.15
C GLU A 116 -21.98 -0.64 -6.74
N GLU A 117 -22.96 -1.29 -6.15
CA GLU A 117 -23.45 -0.95 -4.81
C GLU A 117 -22.36 -1.05 -3.75
N THR A 118 -21.66 -2.16 -3.67
CA THR A 118 -20.61 -2.37 -2.67
C THR A 118 -19.37 -1.51 -2.95
N HIS A 119 -18.94 -1.45 -4.21
CA HIS A 119 -17.77 -0.67 -4.58
C HIS A 119 -17.97 0.82 -4.33
N ASP A 120 -19.09 1.38 -4.81
CA ASP A 120 -19.39 2.80 -4.70
C ASP A 120 -19.68 3.22 -3.24
N LYS A 121 -20.25 2.34 -2.43
CA LYS A 121 -20.42 2.55 -0.98
C LYS A 121 -19.08 2.83 -0.29
N ILE A 122 -18.00 2.17 -0.73
CA ILE A 122 -16.66 2.31 -0.14
C ILE A 122 -15.89 3.47 -0.78
N ARG A 123 -15.95 3.59 -2.11
CA ARG A 123 -15.08 4.51 -2.89
C ARG A 123 -15.76 5.79 -3.35
N GLY A 124 -17.08 5.79 -3.39
CA GLY A 124 -17.89 6.94 -3.83
C GLY A 124 -18.66 6.65 -5.12
N PRO A 125 -19.79 7.37 -5.32
CA PRO A 125 -20.70 7.13 -6.44
C PRO A 125 -20.03 7.22 -7.81
N GLY A 126 -20.32 6.25 -8.69
CA GLY A 126 -19.81 6.18 -10.06
C GLY A 126 -18.40 5.62 -10.21
N SER A 127 -17.71 5.34 -9.10
CA SER A 127 -16.33 4.81 -9.15
C SER A 127 -16.26 3.42 -9.78
N PHE A 128 -17.26 2.57 -9.60
CA PHE A 128 -17.32 1.26 -10.26
C PHE A 128 -17.45 1.37 -11.78
N ARG A 129 -18.27 2.28 -12.27
CA ARG A 129 -18.44 2.50 -13.73
C ARG A 129 -17.16 2.98 -14.38
N GLU A 130 -16.47 3.95 -13.77
CA GLU A 130 -15.18 4.44 -14.27
C GLU A 130 -14.11 3.35 -14.24
N LEU A 131 -14.07 2.53 -13.18
CA LEU A 131 -13.20 1.36 -13.10
C LEU A 131 -13.46 0.40 -14.26
N MET A 132 -14.72 0.01 -14.51
CA MET A 132 -15.09 -0.93 -15.59
C MET A 132 -14.85 -0.35 -16.98
N LYS A 133 -15.01 0.96 -17.14
CA LYS A 133 -14.62 1.67 -18.37
C LYS A 133 -13.10 1.56 -18.60
N THR A 134 -12.30 1.76 -17.56
CA THR A 134 -10.84 1.58 -17.63
C THR A 134 -10.45 0.14 -17.95
N VAL A 135 -11.10 -0.85 -17.35
CA VAL A 135 -10.91 -2.27 -17.72
C VAL A 135 -11.16 -2.48 -19.21
N SER A 136 -12.24 -1.90 -19.74
CA SER A 136 -12.57 -2.01 -21.18
C SER A 136 -11.49 -1.39 -22.06
N ILE A 137 -10.95 -0.23 -21.68
CA ILE A 137 -9.84 0.44 -22.38
C ILE A 137 -8.58 -0.46 -22.35
N LEU A 138 -8.22 -0.97 -21.19
CA LEU A 138 -7.04 -1.83 -21.04
C LEU A 138 -7.12 -3.10 -21.89
N LYS A 139 -8.31 -3.73 -21.94
CA LYS A 139 -8.56 -4.89 -22.81
C LYS A 139 -8.44 -4.54 -24.29
N ALA A 140 -9.06 -3.44 -24.72
CA ALA A 140 -9.00 -2.99 -26.11
C ALA A 140 -7.56 -2.68 -26.58
N HIS A 141 -6.69 -2.27 -25.65
CA HIS A 141 -5.28 -1.98 -25.93
C HIS A 141 -4.33 -3.13 -25.58
N HIS A 142 -4.84 -4.32 -25.24
CA HIS A 142 -4.06 -5.51 -24.83
C HIS A 142 -3.06 -5.22 -23.70
N MET A 143 -3.42 -4.34 -22.77
CA MET A 143 -2.59 -3.96 -21.64
C MET A 143 -2.86 -4.89 -20.45
N ARG A 144 -1.81 -5.28 -19.76
CA ARG A 144 -1.91 -6.09 -18.54
C ARG A 144 -2.48 -5.25 -17.40
N PHE A 145 -3.35 -5.86 -16.60
CA PHE A 145 -3.88 -5.24 -15.39
C PHE A 145 -4.19 -6.27 -14.30
N ALA A 146 -4.25 -5.79 -13.09
CA ALA A 146 -4.60 -6.57 -11.93
C ALA A 146 -5.62 -5.82 -11.08
N PHE A 147 -6.33 -6.54 -10.21
CA PHE A 147 -7.18 -5.94 -9.20
C PHE A 147 -6.56 -6.01 -7.82
N LEU A 148 -6.69 -4.91 -7.07
CA LEU A 148 -6.31 -4.79 -5.66
C LEU A 148 -7.57 -4.46 -4.85
N ILE A 149 -7.94 -5.33 -3.92
CA ILE A 149 -9.06 -5.14 -3.00
C ILE A 149 -8.55 -4.91 -1.58
N THR A 150 -9.08 -3.90 -0.89
CA THR A 150 -8.86 -3.72 0.54
C THR A 150 -10.03 -4.35 1.30
N VAL A 151 -9.76 -5.49 1.94
CA VAL A 151 -10.79 -6.28 2.62
C VAL A 151 -11.26 -5.57 3.88
N ASN A 152 -12.55 -5.41 4.02
CA ASN A 152 -13.22 -4.78 5.16
C ASN A 152 -14.61 -5.36 5.36
N ARG A 153 -15.30 -5.00 6.44
CA ARG A 153 -16.61 -5.56 6.78
C ARG A 153 -17.70 -5.31 5.72
N ILE A 154 -17.59 -4.22 4.95
CA ILE A 154 -18.59 -3.90 3.90
C ILE A 154 -18.49 -4.87 2.72
N ASN A 155 -17.26 -5.30 2.33
CA ASN A 155 -17.05 -6.15 1.16
C ASN A 155 -16.73 -7.61 1.48
N LEU A 156 -16.72 -7.98 2.76
CA LEU A 156 -16.37 -9.33 3.22
C LEU A 156 -17.20 -10.43 2.52
N HIS A 157 -18.48 -10.15 2.23
CA HIS A 157 -19.39 -11.10 1.60
C HIS A 157 -19.20 -11.25 0.07
N GLU A 158 -18.45 -10.34 -0.57
CA GLU A 158 -18.21 -10.35 -2.03
C GLU A 158 -16.80 -10.85 -2.45
N LEU A 159 -15.99 -11.37 -1.54
CA LEU A 159 -14.59 -11.75 -1.85
C LEU A 159 -14.51 -12.76 -3.01
N GLU A 160 -15.40 -13.76 -3.01
CA GLU A 160 -15.47 -14.76 -4.08
C GLU A 160 -15.99 -14.15 -5.39
N ASP A 161 -16.98 -13.27 -5.32
CA ASP A 161 -17.56 -12.63 -6.49
C ASP A 161 -16.59 -11.65 -7.16
N VAL A 162 -15.74 -10.96 -6.37
CA VAL A 162 -14.61 -10.16 -6.91
C VAL A 162 -13.62 -11.07 -7.65
N ALA A 163 -13.33 -12.26 -7.14
CA ALA A 163 -12.46 -13.21 -7.81
C ALA A 163 -13.07 -13.74 -9.13
N LYS A 164 -14.37 -14.03 -9.14
CA LYS A 164 -15.10 -14.41 -10.36
C LYS A 164 -15.09 -13.28 -11.38
N LEU A 165 -15.37 -12.04 -10.95
CA LEU A 165 -15.32 -10.85 -11.81
C LEU A 165 -13.91 -10.66 -12.38
N SER A 166 -12.88 -10.73 -11.54
CA SER A 166 -11.48 -10.63 -11.93
C SER A 166 -11.11 -11.63 -13.03
N SER A 167 -11.53 -12.90 -12.88
CA SER A 167 -11.34 -13.94 -13.88
C SER A 167 -12.13 -13.67 -15.16
N ALA A 168 -13.38 -13.23 -15.06
CA ALA A 168 -14.25 -12.98 -16.21
C ALA A 168 -13.76 -11.82 -17.08
N VAL A 169 -13.19 -10.77 -16.48
CA VAL A 169 -12.64 -9.64 -17.22
C VAL A 169 -11.21 -9.88 -17.72
N GLY A 170 -10.56 -10.96 -17.26
CA GLY A 170 -9.20 -11.32 -17.69
C GLY A 170 -8.08 -10.55 -16.98
N ALA A 171 -8.26 -10.21 -15.73
CA ALA A 171 -7.19 -9.66 -14.91
C ALA A 171 -6.02 -10.67 -14.78
N ASN A 172 -4.79 -10.18 -14.69
CA ASN A 172 -3.60 -11.02 -14.58
C ASN A 172 -3.42 -11.61 -13.19
N TYR A 173 -3.79 -10.85 -12.14
CA TYR A 173 -3.84 -11.33 -10.77
C TYR A 173 -4.86 -10.53 -9.96
N LEU A 174 -5.23 -11.06 -8.80
CA LEU A 174 -6.05 -10.41 -7.79
C LEU A 174 -5.28 -10.40 -6.47
N PHE A 175 -5.20 -9.23 -5.83
CA PHE A 175 -4.50 -9.03 -4.57
C PHE A 175 -5.46 -8.60 -3.47
N TYR A 176 -5.55 -9.41 -2.43
CA TYR A 176 -6.31 -9.10 -1.22
C TYR A 176 -5.41 -8.42 -0.20
N ALA A 177 -5.68 -7.15 0.09
CA ALA A 177 -4.96 -6.37 1.09
C ALA A 177 -5.73 -6.32 2.41
N HIS A 178 -5.02 -6.44 3.53
CA HIS A 178 -5.58 -6.13 4.83
C HIS A 178 -5.87 -4.64 4.94
N MET A 179 -7.04 -4.31 5.47
CA MET A 179 -7.34 -2.94 5.84
C MET A 179 -6.49 -2.52 7.05
N VAL A 180 -6.03 -1.29 7.01
CA VAL A 180 -5.34 -0.67 8.14
C VAL A 180 -6.37 0.14 8.92
N PRO A 181 -6.56 -0.11 10.24
CA PRO A 181 -7.46 0.69 11.06
C PRO A 181 -7.09 2.17 11.02
N THR A 182 -8.11 3.01 10.86
CA THR A 182 -8.04 4.47 10.98
C THR A 182 -9.12 4.93 11.96
N GLN A 183 -9.04 6.16 12.47
CA GLN A 183 -10.10 6.69 13.34
C GLN A 183 -11.47 6.67 12.64
N LYS A 184 -11.47 6.91 11.32
CA LYS A 184 -12.69 6.89 10.51
C LYS A 184 -13.26 5.48 10.38
N THR A 185 -12.41 4.47 10.11
CA THR A 185 -12.86 3.07 9.98
C THR A 185 -13.35 2.51 11.30
N ALA A 186 -12.68 2.85 12.41
CA ALA A 186 -13.11 2.48 13.76
C ALA A 186 -14.47 3.09 14.12
N ALA A 187 -14.75 4.34 13.69
CA ALA A 187 -16.03 5.01 13.92
C ALA A 187 -17.17 4.46 13.03
N THR A 188 -16.87 3.75 11.96
CA THR A 188 -17.84 3.21 10.98
C THR A 188 -17.97 1.69 11.00
N ASP A 189 -17.39 1.02 11.99
CA ASP A 189 -17.39 -0.44 12.15
C ASP A 189 -16.94 -1.21 10.88
N MET A 190 -15.95 -0.67 10.18
CA MET A 190 -15.40 -1.31 8.98
C MET A 190 -14.28 -2.31 9.28
N ASP A 191 -13.66 -2.20 10.45
CA ASP A 191 -12.51 -3.00 10.82
C ASP A 191 -12.94 -4.45 11.15
N LEU A 192 -12.19 -5.41 10.62
CA LEU A 192 -12.40 -6.83 10.91
C LEU A 192 -11.76 -7.20 12.24
N THR A 193 -12.34 -8.18 12.94
CA THR A 193 -11.72 -8.81 14.10
C THR A 193 -10.55 -9.72 13.67
N PRO A 194 -9.66 -10.11 14.61
CA PRO A 194 -8.64 -11.11 14.32
C PRO A 194 -9.20 -12.43 13.77
N GLU A 195 -10.35 -12.87 14.27
CA GLU A 195 -11.03 -14.08 13.81
C GLU A 195 -11.56 -13.93 12.39
N GLU A 196 -12.20 -12.80 12.09
CA GLU A 196 -12.68 -12.50 10.73
C GLU A 196 -11.50 -12.44 9.73
N TYR A 197 -10.33 -11.90 10.12
CA TYR A 197 -9.14 -11.95 9.27
C TYR A 197 -8.67 -13.38 8.98
N ARG A 198 -8.67 -14.27 9.97
CA ARG A 198 -8.35 -15.69 9.74
C ARG A 198 -9.35 -16.38 8.82
N MET A 199 -10.64 -16.03 8.93
CA MET A 199 -11.68 -16.51 7.99
C MET A 199 -11.42 -16.00 6.56
N VAL A 200 -11.02 -14.73 6.41
CA VAL A 200 -10.62 -14.18 5.11
C VAL A 200 -9.44 -14.94 4.52
N GLU A 201 -8.42 -15.24 5.32
CA GLU A 201 -7.25 -16.00 4.87
C GLU A 201 -7.65 -17.39 4.37
N ALA A 202 -8.47 -18.12 5.13
CA ALA A 202 -9.01 -19.42 4.71
C ALA A 202 -9.83 -19.30 3.42
N LYS A 203 -10.67 -18.27 3.31
CA LYS A 203 -11.47 -18.04 2.11
C LYS A 203 -10.62 -17.69 0.89
N VAL A 204 -9.56 -16.92 1.06
CA VAL A 204 -8.62 -16.61 -0.04
C VAL A 204 -7.89 -17.87 -0.53
N GLU A 205 -7.51 -18.78 0.39
CA GLU A 205 -6.93 -20.07 -0.01
C GLU A 205 -7.94 -20.94 -0.79
N GLU A 206 -9.22 -20.96 -0.41
CA GLU A 206 -10.27 -21.61 -1.21
C GLU A 206 -10.38 -20.97 -2.61
N ILE A 207 -10.39 -19.65 -2.70
CA ILE A 207 -10.48 -18.90 -3.96
C ILE A 207 -9.34 -19.26 -4.91
N LYS A 208 -8.11 -19.43 -4.41
CA LYS A 208 -6.95 -19.85 -5.21
C LYS A 208 -7.19 -21.16 -5.96
N ASN A 209 -7.98 -22.07 -5.40
CA ASN A 209 -8.21 -23.40 -5.99
C ASN A 209 -9.09 -23.38 -7.24
N PHE A 210 -9.91 -22.36 -7.44
CA PHE A 210 -10.84 -22.31 -8.59
C PHE A 210 -10.56 -21.16 -9.58
N THR A 211 -9.68 -20.22 -9.21
CA THR A 211 -9.32 -19.10 -10.10
C THR A 211 -8.25 -19.54 -11.10
N LYS A 212 -8.34 -19.03 -12.34
CA LYS A 212 -7.35 -19.30 -13.40
C LYS A 212 -6.14 -18.37 -13.37
N HIS A 213 -6.25 -17.26 -12.66
CA HIS A 213 -5.20 -16.25 -12.50
C HIS A 213 -4.64 -16.32 -11.09
N GLU A 214 -3.48 -15.71 -10.89
CA GLU A 214 -2.81 -15.68 -9.60
C GLU A 214 -3.65 -14.89 -8.57
N VAL A 215 -3.78 -15.45 -7.37
CA VAL A 215 -4.43 -14.80 -6.23
C VAL A 215 -3.41 -14.64 -5.13
N LEU A 216 -3.21 -13.41 -4.70
CA LEU A 216 -2.24 -13.02 -3.69
C LEU A 216 -2.93 -12.42 -2.47
N MET A 217 -2.26 -12.50 -1.33
CA MET A 217 -2.69 -11.84 -0.09
C MET A 217 -1.54 -11.07 0.53
N SER A 218 -1.85 -9.96 1.19
CA SER A 218 -0.84 -9.11 1.81
C SER A 218 -0.12 -9.80 2.96
N MET A 219 1.14 -9.42 3.19
CA MET A 219 2.00 -9.93 4.26
C MET A 219 1.54 -9.54 5.68
N GLY A 220 0.44 -8.78 5.81
CA GLY A 220 -0.17 -8.42 7.09
C GLY A 220 -1.05 -9.51 7.70
N ALA A 221 -1.25 -10.63 6.99
CA ALA A 221 -1.96 -11.81 7.42
C ALA A 221 -1.39 -12.40 8.73
N TYR A 222 -2.19 -13.23 9.41
CA TYR A 222 -1.75 -13.96 10.59
C TYR A 222 -0.52 -14.81 10.26
N THR A 223 0.44 -14.82 11.19
CA THR A 223 1.59 -15.73 11.13
C THR A 223 1.93 -16.27 12.52
N PRO A 224 2.17 -17.58 12.67
CA PRO A 224 2.61 -18.14 13.96
C PRO A 224 4.06 -17.75 14.31
N LEU A 225 4.77 -17.10 13.38
CA LEU A 225 6.18 -16.71 13.56
C LEU A 225 6.29 -15.35 14.25
N LYS A 226 6.78 -15.31 15.48
CA LYS A 226 7.04 -14.05 16.20
C LYS A 226 8.08 -13.20 15.47
N MET A 227 9.15 -13.79 14.93
CA MET A 227 10.15 -13.12 14.09
C MET A 227 9.76 -13.19 12.61
N PHE A 228 8.59 -12.60 12.28
CA PHE A 228 8.08 -12.55 10.91
C PHE A 228 9.00 -11.74 9.97
N GLN A 229 8.88 -12.03 8.69
CA GLN A 229 9.59 -11.36 7.61
C GLN A 229 8.57 -10.68 6.67
N CYS A 230 8.96 -9.56 6.07
CA CYS A 230 8.23 -8.91 4.98
C CYS A 230 9.24 -8.21 4.05
N ARG A 231 8.80 -7.68 2.93
CA ARG A 231 9.70 -7.03 1.95
C ARG A 231 10.51 -5.88 2.55
N THR A 232 9.93 -5.10 3.47
CA THR A 232 10.66 -4.06 4.21
C THR A 232 11.77 -4.67 5.07
N LEU A 233 11.42 -5.67 5.90
CA LEU A 233 12.37 -6.30 6.84
C LEU A 233 13.45 -7.12 6.14
N THR A 234 13.20 -7.60 4.92
CA THR A 234 14.21 -8.25 4.06
C THR A 234 15.00 -7.28 3.20
N MET A 235 14.80 -5.98 3.40
CA MET A 235 15.49 -4.90 2.67
C MET A 235 15.37 -5.01 1.15
N SER A 236 14.22 -5.49 0.65
CA SER A 236 13.97 -5.65 -0.78
C SER A 236 13.05 -4.58 -1.38
N ASN A 237 12.38 -3.78 -0.54
CA ASN A 237 11.46 -2.73 -0.99
C ASN A 237 11.71 -1.42 -0.27
N LEU A 238 11.98 -0.34 -1.01
CA LEU A 238 12.04 1.03 -0.50
C LEU A 238 10.70 1.76 -0.73
N ASN A 239 10.33 2.61 0.20
CA ASN A 239 9.10 3.41 0.12
C ASN A 239 9.40 4.88 0.34
N PHE A 240 8.97 5.72 -0.59
CA PHE A 240 9.07 7.17 -0.50
C PHE A 240 7.68 7.79 -0.46
N ASP A 241 7.46 8.68 0.51
CA ASP A 241 6.22 9.44 0.59
C ASP A 241 6.23 10.66 -0.35
N TYR A 242 5.06 11.30 -0.57
CA TYR A 242 4.92 12.43 -1.47
C TYR A 242 5.73 13.69 -1.07
N LYS A 243 6.24 13.75 0.17
CA LYS A 243 7.16 14.80 0.65
C LYS A 243 8.62 14.48 0.36
N ALA A 244 8.89 13.47 -0.47
CA ALA A 244 10.23 12.98 -0.80
C ALA A 244 11.02 12.45 0.41
N ARG A 245 10.32 11.80 1.36
CA ARG A 245 10.97 11.20 2.52
C ARG A 245 11.01 9.69 2.38
N LEU A 246 12.16 9.08 2.68
CA LEU A 246 12.27 7.63 2.83
C LEU A 246 11.52 7.22 4.09
N THR A 247 10.61 6.27 3.97
CA THR A 247 9.79 5.78 5.07
C THR A 247 10.09 4.31 5.35
N PHE A 248 9.89 3.88 6.59
CA PHE A 248 10.10 2.49 6.97
C PHE A 248 9.20 1.54 6.15
N CYS A 249 7.92 1.90 5.95
CA CYS A 249 6.96 1.09 5.20
C CYS A 249 5.80 1.96 4.69
N CYS A 250 5.28 1.66 3.49
CA CYS A 250 4.13 2.37 2.90
C CYS A 250 2.85 2.32 3.74
N LEU A 251 2.66 1.29 4.57
CA LEU A 251 1.49 1.17 5.46
C LEU A 251 1.64 1.96 6.77
N LEU A 252 2.76 2.62 6.99
CA LEU A 252 3.00 3.48 8.14
C LEU A 252 2.92 4.97 7.77
N SER A 253 3.12 5.32 6.51
CA SER A 253 3.21 6.70 6.02
C SER A 253 1.88 7.42 5.80
N GLY A 254 0.76 6.86 6.19
CA GLY A 254 -0.56 7.37 5.81
C GLY A 254 -1.38 8.09 6.89
N TYR A 255 -1.03 7.96 8.15
CA TYR A 255 -1.84 8.42 9.30
C TYR A 255 -1.77 9.94 9.57
N ARG A 256 -2.15 10.75 8.59
CA ARG A 256 -1.95 12.21 8.66
C ARG A 256 -3.15 13.00 9.18
N GLU A 257 -4.28 12.33 9.41
CA GLU A 257 -5.50 12.97 9.93
C GLU A 257 -5.38 13.38 11.40
N ASP A 258 -4.48 12.75 12.16
CA ASP A 258 -4.29 13.00 13.58
C ASP A 258 -2.88 13.51 13.84
N PRO A 259 -2.71 14.80 14.17
CA PRO A 259 -1.40 15.37 14.52
C PRO A 259 -0.72 14.71 15.72
N SER A 260 -1.48 13.98 16.55
CA SER A 260 -0.95 13.24 17.70
C SER A 260 -0.27 11.93 17.31
N VAL A 261 -0.46 11.44 16.07
CA VAL A 261 0.21 10.24 15.58
C VAL A 261 1.65 10.58 15.18
N PRO A 262 2.65 9.97 15.81
CA PRO A 262 4.03 10.30 15.54
C PRO A 262 4.46 9.92 14.12
N GLU A 263 5.33 10.70 13.49
CA GLU A 263 5.98 10.37 12.22
C GLU A 263 7.26 9.53 12.43
N ALA A 264 7.22 8.58 13.35
CA ALA A 264 8.36 7.75 13.76
C ALA A 264 8.86 6.78 12.67
N GLU A 265 8.09 6.58 11.60
CA GLU A 265 8.46 5.79 10.43
C GLU A 265 9.37 6.51 9.44
N ILE A 266 9.53 7.82 9.56
CA ILE A 266 10.39 8.60 8.67
C ILE A 266 11.85 8.26 8.96
N ILE A 267 12.58 7.96 7.90
CA ILE A 267 14.01 7.58 7.96
C ILE A 267 14.89 8.76 7.57
N ALA A 268 14.61 9.38 6.41
CA ALA A 268 15.40 10.46 5.87
C ALA A 268 14.58 11.36 4.93
N ASP A 269 14.98 12.63 4.83
CA ASP A 269 14.48 13.55 3.81
C ASP A 269 15.42 13.49 2.59
N MET A 270 14.93 13.01 1.46
CA MET A 270 15.75 12.79 0.27
C MET A 270 16.12 14.08 -0.47
N ARG A 271 15.59 15.22 -0.04
CA ARG A 271 16.06 16.54 -0.53
C ARG A 271 17.45 16.86 -0.01
N GLU A 272 17.76 16.38 1.20
CA GLU A 272 19.00 16.68 1.93
C GLU A 272 19.94 15.48 2.00
N THR A 273 19.40 14.25 1.85
CA THR A 273 20.11 12.98 2.05
C THR A 273 20.30 12.27 0.72
N ASP A 274 21.44 11.66 0.48
CA ASP A 274 21.67 10.78 -0.67
C ASP A 274 21.09 9.38 -0.42
N LEU A 275 20.85 8.62 -1.50
CA LEU A 275 20.18 7.31 -1.40
C LEU A 275 21.00 6.32 -0.57
N ASP A 276 22.33 6.32 -0.71
CA ASP A 276 23.23 5.42 0.04
C ASP A 276 23.14 5.69 1.55
N GLU A 277 23.17 6.95 1.95
CA GLU A 277 23.00 7.36 3.35
C GLU A 277 21.59 7.01 3.85
N GLY A 278 20.56 7.32 3.07
CA GLY A 278 19.17 6.94 3.40
C GLY A 278 18.99 5.44 3.62
N ILE A 279 19.63 4.61 2.78
CA ILE A 279 19.63 3.15 2.92
C ILE A 279 20.37 2.72 4.18
N ALA A 280 21.50 3.32 4.50
CA ALA A 280 22.23 3.02 5.73
C ALA A 280 21.37 3.30 6.98
N LEU A 281 20.73 4.47 7.04
CA LEU A 281 19.80 4.84 8.11
C LEU A 281 18.59 3.86 8.19
N TRP A 282 18.07 3.43 7.04
CA TRP A 282 16.99 2.45 6.97
C TRP A 282 17.43 1.08 7.50
N MET A 283 18.62 0.61 7.17
CA MET A 283 19.21 -0.63 7.72
C MET A 283 19.37 -0.56 9.24
N GLU A 284 19.86 0.57 9.76
CA GLU A 284 19.94 0.83 11.19
C GLU A 284 18.57 0.75 11.88
N ARG A 285 17.56 1.36 11.28
CA ARG A 285 16.19 1.33 11.81
C ARG A 285 15.61 -0.09 11.79
N ILE A 286 15.86 -0.89 10.75
CA ILE A 286 15.43 -2.30 10.69
C ILE A 286 16.15 -3.12 11.77
N TYR A 287 17.44 -2.90 11.96
CA TYR A 287 18.20 -3.57 13.02
C TYR A 287 17.61 -3.24 14.40
N GLN A 288 17.38 -1.97 14.70
CA GLN A 288 16.80 -1.54 15.97
C GLN A 288 15.39 -2.12 16.17
N PHE A 289 14.54 -2.08 15.15
CA PHE A 289 13.20 -2.69 15.17
C PHE A 289 13.26 -4.18 15.53
N ASN A 290 14.17 -4.94 14.93
CA ASN A 290 14.30 -6.37 15.19
C ASN A 290 14.85 -6.64 16.60
N LYS A 291 15.77 -5.82 17.08
CA LYS A 291 16.30 -5.89 18.44
C LYS A 291 15.20 -5.65 19.48
N ASP A 292 14.44 -4.56 19.33
CA ASP A 292 13.35 -4.22 20.26
C ASP A 292 12.24 -5.28 20.23
N LYS A 293 11.93 -5.82 19.04
CA LYS A 293 10.98 -6.91 18.89
C LYS A 293 11.43 -8.17 19.64
N LEU A 294 12.72 -8.50 19.57
CA LEU A 294 13.27 -9.65 20.29
C LEU A 294 13.19 -9.43 21.81
N GLU A 295 13.49 -8.24 22.32
CA GLU A 295 13.35 -7.87 23.72
C GLU A 295 11.89 -7.96 24.16
N TYR A 296 10.96 -7.47 23.36
CA TYR A 296 9.52 -7.55 23.61
C TYR A 296 9.02 -9.01 23.66
N ILE A 297 9.50 -9.88 22.78
CA ILE A 297 9.19 -11.33 22.84
C ILE A 297 9.70 -11.95 24.13
N ARG A 298 10.92 -11.58 24.56
CA ARG A 298 11.54 -12.11 25.78
C ARG A 298 10.87 -11.62 27.07
N SER A 299 10.27 -10.44 27.05
CA SER A 299 9.55 -9.89 28.21
C SER A 299 8.25 -10.65 28.54
N GLY A 300 7.77 -11.52 27.65
CA GLY A 300 6.52 -12.25 27.82
C GLY A 300 5.26 -11.46 27.46
N ASN A 301 5.40 -10.21 26.98
CA ASN A 301 4.28 -9.29 26.67
C ASN A 301 3.65 -9.54 25.28
N TRP A 302 4.09 -10.59 24.58
CA TRP A 302 3.57 -10.92 23.25
C TRP A 302 2.12 -11.39 23.33
N THR A 303 1.23 -10.69 22.62
CA THR A 303 -0.21 -10.93 22.61
C THR A 303 -0.67 -11.67 21.36
N GLU A 304 -1.95 -12.03 21.29
CA GLU A 304 -2.54 -12.66 20.13
C GLU A 304 -2.53 -11.74 18.90
N HIS A 305 -2.74 -10.42 19.08
CA HIS A 305 -2.74 -9.44 18.01
C HIS A 305 -1.34 -9.22 17.39
N ASP A 306 -0.28 -9.48 18.15
CA ASP A 306 1.10 -9.31 17.67
C ASP A 306 1.50 -10.37 16.62
N TYR A 307 0.68 -11.42 16.45
CA TYR A 307 0.82 -12.39 15.36
C TYR A 307 0.32 -11.86 14.00
N PHE A 308 -0.19 -10.62 13.96
CA PHE A 308 -0.48 -9.89 12.74
C PHE A 308 0.62 -8.87 12.47
N PRO A 309 1.56 -9.12 11.54
CA PRO A 309 2.77 -8.33 11.36
C PRO A 309 2.54 -6.83 11.20
N CYS A 310 1.56 -6.44 10.37
CA CYS A 310 1.26 -5.03 10.13
C CYS A 310 0.66 -4.35 11.36
N PHE A 311 -0.11 -5.07 12.19
CA PHE A 311 -0.63 -4.56 13.45
C PHE A 311 0.51 -4.32 14.45
N TYR A 312 1.41 -5.31 14.62
CA TYR A 312 2.59 -5.15 15.47
C TYR A 312 3.43 -3.93 15.06
N CYS A 313 3.72 -3.77 13.76
CA CYS A 313 4.46 -2.61 13.25
C CYS A 313 3.76 -1.29 13.61
N LYS A 314 2.44 -1.19 13.43
CA LYS A 314 1.67 0.01 13.76
C LYS A 314 1.70 0.31 15.26
N LYS A 315 1.59 -0.72 16.11
CA LYS A 315 1.72 -0.60 17.55
C LYS A 315 3.13 -0.10 17.92
N TYR A 316 4.17 -0.70 17.37
CA TYR A 316 5.57 -0.32 17.61
C TYR A 316 5.84 1.15 17.23
N PHE A 317 5.35 1.61 16.08
CA PHE A 317 5.52 2.99 15.62
C PHE A 317 4.48 3.98 16.17
N GLY A 318 3.65 3.57 17.13
CA GLY A 318 2.65 4.43 17.76
C GLY A 318 1.50 4.89 16.85
N LYS A 319 1.33 4.26 15.68
CA LYS A 319 0.35 4.66 14.67
C LYS A 319 -1.10 4.39 15.07
N ILE A 320 -1.33 3.55 16.04
CA ILE A 320 -2.65 3.11 16.49
C ILE A 320 -2.93 3.38 17.98
N ASN A 321 -2.12 4.24 18.63
CA ASN A 321 -2.33 4.61 20.03
C ASN A 321 -3.70 5.26 20.28
N TRP A 322 -4.28 5.91 19.28
CA TRP A 322 -5.61 6.50 19.29
C TRP A 322 -6.74 5.46 19.50
N LEU A 323 -6.48 4.15 19.24
CA LEU A 323 -7.45 3.06 19.53
C LEU A 323 -7.83 2.99 21.01
N SER A 324 -7.02 3.53 21.93
CA SER A 324 -7.37 3.68 23.35
C SER A 324 -8.66 4.48 23.57
N ARG A 325 -9.03 5.33 22.61
CA ARG A 325 -10.30 6.09 22.62
C ARG A 325 -11.51 5.27 22.15
N PHE A 326 -11.28 4.06 21.64
CA PHE A 326 -12.29 3.13 21.13
C PHE A 326 -12.22 1.79 21.87
N PRO A 327 -12.59 1.72 23.17
CA PRO A 327 -12.35 0.54 24.02
C PRO A 327 -13.08 -0.72 23.55
N ASN A 328 -14.15 -0.57 22.78
CA ASN A 328 -14.90 -1.69 22.19
C ASN A 328 -14.34 -2.15 20.83
N HIS A 329 -13.32 -1.47 20.31
CA HIS A 329 -12.73 -1.85 19.03
C HIS A 329 -11.97 -3.19 19.17
N PRO A 330 -12.08 -4.13 18.22
CA PRO A 330 -11.47 -5.47 18.32
C PRO A 330 -9.96 -5.46 18.59
N TRP A 331 -9.27 -4.43 18.10
CA TRP A 331 -7.81 -4.26 18.23
C TRP A 331 -7.39 -3.37 19.40
N ALA A 332 -8.31 -2.82 20.18
CA ALA A 332 -7.98 -1.90 21.29
C ALA A 332 -7.45 -2.62 22.53
N LYS A 333 -7.79 -3.88 22.74
CA LYS A 333 -7.53 -4.65 23.96
C LYS A 333 -6.05 -4.62 24.38
N ASP A 334 -5.14 -4.76 23.42
CA ASP A 334 -3.71 -4.80 23.69
C ASP A 334 -3.06 -3.42 23.81
N ILE A 335 -3.76 -2.36 23.41
CA ILE A 335 -3.24 -0.99 23.47
C ILE A 335 -3.53 -0.36 24.82
N ILE A 336 -4.64 -0.77 25.47
CA ILE A 336 -5.08 -0.25 26.77
C ILE A 336 -4.19 -0.78 27.89
N THR A 337 -3.61 -1.98 27.73
CA THR A 337 -2.83 -2.67 28.76
C THR A 337 -1.36 -2.30 28.81
N GLU A 338 -0.76 -1.75 27.74
CA GLU A 338 0.67 -1.48 27.70
C GLU A 338 1.03 -0.25 26.84
N GLY A 339 1.39 0.83 27.48
CA GLY A 339 2.11 1.91 26.83
C GLY A 339 3.49 1.42 26.41
N LEU A 340 3.63 0.96 25.16
CA LEU A 340 4.94 0.78 24.53
C LEU A 340 5.62 2.16 24.48
N ARG A 341 6.54 2.42 25.40
CA ARG A 341 7.38 3.62 25.36
C ARG A 341 8.37 3.42 24.24
N ILE A 342 8.11 4.06 23.09
CA ILE A 342 9.17 4.29 22.10
C ILE A 342 10.23 5.12 22.83
N LYS A 343 11.41 4.54 23.03
CA LYS A 343 12.57 5.30 23.45
C LYS A 343 12.90 6.23 22.29
N SER A 344 12.66 7.53 22.51
CA SER A 344 13.04 8.62 21.61
C SER A 344 14.51 8.64 21.32
#